data_a98209fc34d8ec1057d1b44f37648f30
#
_entry.id   a98209fc34d8ec1057d1b44f37648f30
#
_cell.length_a   1.000
_cell.length_b   1.000
_cell.length_c   1.000
_cell.angle_alpha   90.00
_cell.angle_beta   90.00
_cell.angle_gamma   90.00
#
_symmetry.space_group_name_H-M   'P 1'
#
loop_
_entity.id
_entity.type
_entity.pdbx_description
1 polymer ?
#
loop_
_entity_poly.entity_id
_entity_poly.type
_entity_poly.pdbx_seq_one_letter_code
_entity_poly.pdbx_strand_id
1 'polypeptide(L)'
;MVKYLFVLTSSPKDFFCEQTLVAIASLRDHNPGAFVTLLTDDKTAETLTGPRAALKEAVDELKVLSLDEKFTPMLRSRYLKTVMRNVVDGDFLYMDSDIAVVGDLSIPEEWKSGIYAVLDFHTNLSKAINRKKVLDNAKRMGFSPILNDEIFNGGVMFAADTPETRKFFETWHELWLYCVSKDFPYDMASLAEANFKFGYITKKMPGGWNCQLAYGNRFLPTAKVLHFFGSRIVDTRGHNVPESMDLFLPKILRKDFYTNLKNIPVTVNADKSIHINEYYDDVILHAKEAFEFQTRKVGAAGAYIIRSYAFAKSLAWLYKKMPFLVKLLHVAGKIIGR
;
A
#
# COMPACT_ATOMS: atom_id res chain seq x y z
N MET A 1 6.44 18.74 -14.16
CA MET A 1 5.49 18.49 -13.05
C MET A 1 5.53 17.00 -12.75
N VAL A 2 5.66 16.60 -11.49
CA VAL A 2 5.60 15.18 -11.09
C VAL A 2 4.15 14.83 -10.81
N LYS A 3 3.69 13.69 -11.33
CA LYS A 3 2.35 13.15 -11.09
C LYS A 3 2.36 12.23 -9.87
N TYR A 4 1.30 12.22 -9.07
CA TYR A 4 1.06 11.24 -8.02
C TYR A 4 0.11 10.19 -8.57
N LEU A 5 0.64 8.98 -8.81
CA LEU A 5 -0.06 7.93 -9.53
C LEU A 5 -0.62 6.88 -8.57
N PHE A 6 -1.91 6.61 -8.69
CA PHE A 6 -2.56 5.46 -8.06
C PHE A 6 -3.03 4.47 -9.12
N VAL A 7 -2.90 3.19 -8.81
CA VAL A 7 -3.48 2.10 -9.62
C VAL A 7 -4.60 1.45 -8.82
N LEU A 8 -5.79 1.43 -9.38
CA LEU A 8 -6.97 0.90 -8.71
C LEU A 8 -7.61 -0.25 -9.51
N THR A 9 -7.80 -1.37 -8.85
CA THR A 9 -8.74 -2.43 -9.23
C THR A 9 -9.67 -2.68 -8.06
N SER A 10 -10.96 -2.40 -8.23
CA SER A 10 -11.95 -2.48 -7.15
C SER A 10 -13.27 -3.04 -7.65
N SER A 11 -14.07 -3.50 -6.71
CA SER A 11 -15.42 -3.97 -6.90
C SER A 11 -16.34 -3.45 -5.79
N PRO A 12 -17.66 -3.50 -5.91
CA PRO A 12 -18.56 -3.11 -4.81
C PRO A 12 -18.37 -3.92 -3.52
N LYS A 13 -17.70 -5.07 -3.59
CA LYS A 13 -17.53 -5.99 -2.45
C LYS A 13 -16.27 -5.73 -1.61
N ASP A 14 -15.31 -4.95 -2.13
CA ASP A 14 -14.06 -4.63 -1.43
C ASP A 14 -14.01 -3.17 -0.95
N PHE A 15 -12.87 -2.74 -0.42
CA PHE A 15 -12.66 -1.38 0.09
C PHE A 15 -11.53 -0.63 -0.63
N PHE A 16 -11.02 -1.14 -1.75
CA PHE A 16 -9.88 -0.53 -2.41
C PHE A 16 -10.20 0.87 -2.95
N CYS A 17 -11.45 1.11 -3.38
CA CYS A 17 -11.91 2.44 -3.79
C CYS A 17 -11.87 3.42 -2.61
N GLU A 18 -12.41 3.03 -1.46
CA GLU A 18 -12.43 3.83 -0.23
C GLU A 18 -11.00 4.06 0.32
N GLN A 19 -10.14 3.05 0.23
CA GLN A 19 -8.72 3.20 0.58
C GLN A 19 -8.02 4.20 -0.35
N THR A 20 -8.26 4.14 -1.66
CA THR A 20 -7.70 5.09 -2.61
C THR A 20 -8.20 6.52 -2.31
N LEU A 21 -9.48 6.67 -1.98
CA LEU A 21 -10.03 7.98 -1.59
C LEU A 21 -9.32 8.55 -0.36
N VAL A 22 -9.12 7.74 0.68
CA VAL A 22 -8.37 8.11 1.90
C VAL A 22 -6.92 8.46 1.58
N ALA A 23 -6.28 7.67 0.70
CA ALA A 23 -4.90 7.94 0.27
C ALA A 23 -4.79 9.29 -0.47
N ILE A 24 -5.73 9.61 -1.36
CA ILE A 24 -5.76 10.89 -2.08
C ILE A 24 -6.09 12.04 -1.13
N ALA A 25 -7.06 11.88 -0.21
CA ALA A 25 -7.38 12.89 0.79
C ALA A 25 -6.12 13.25 1.61
N SER A 26 -5.46 12.25 2.19
CA SER A 26 -4.22 12.47 2.95
C SER A 26 -3.09 13.07 2.11
N LEU A 27 -2.99 12.72 0.83
CA LEU A 27 -2.04 13.34 -0.08
C LEU A 27 -2.31 14.84 -0.24
N ARG A 28 -3.57 15.22 -0.50
CA ARG A 28 -3.98 16.62 -0.69
C ARG A 28 -3.77 17.47 0.56
N ASP A 29 -4.03 16.90 1.76
CA ASP A 29 -3.82 17.59 3.03
C ASP A 29 -2.35 17.97 3.25
N HIS A 30 -1.43 17.09 2.87
CA HIS A 30 0.01 17.31 3.08
C HIS A 30 0.74 17.89 1.86
N ASN A 31 0.13 17.81 0.67
CA ASN A 31 0.70 18.27 -0.60
C ASN A 31 -0.37 19.02 -1.42
N PRO A 32 -0.78 20.20 -1.00
CA PRO A 32 -1.75 21.02 -1.75
C PRO A 32 -1.26 21.25 -3.18
N GLY A 33 -2.16 21.11 -4.16
CA GLY A 33 -1.81 21.23 -5.57
C GLY A 33 -1.11 20.00 -6.18
N ALA A 34 -1.03 18.86 -5.48
CA ALA A 34 -0.56 17.60 -6.05
C ALA A 34 -1.38 17.22 -7.30
N PHE A 35 -0.73 16.93 -8.44
CA PHE A 35 -1.41 16.43 -9.63
C PHE A 35 -1.62 14.92 -9.53
N VAL A 36 -2.86 14.48 -9.37
CA VAL A 36 -3.22 13.08 -9.12
C VAL A 36 -3.69 12.41 -10.40
N THR A 37 -3.03 11.32 -10.79
CA THR A 37 -3.45 10.43 -11.87
C THR A 37 -3.97 9.12 -11.29
N LEU A 38 -5.16 8.69 -11.71
CA LEU A 38 -5.72 7.38 -11.40
C LEU A 38 -5.69 6.50 -12.65
N LEU A 39 -4.97 5.39 -12.59
CA LEU A 39 -4.98 4.35 -13.61
C LEU A 39 -5.85 3.19 -13.13
N THR A 40 -6.86 2.84 -13.92
CA THR A 40 -7.81 1.77 -13.58
C THR A 40 -8.20 0.95 -14.80
N ASP A 41 -8.94 -0.13 -14.59
CA ASP A 41 -9.56 -0.91 -15.65
C ASP A 41 -11.04 -0.53 -15.84
N ASP A 42 -11.61 -0.93 -16.99
CA ASP A 42 -12.99 -0.68 -17.38
C ASP A 42 -14.00 -1.19 -16.33
N LYS A 43 -13.83 -2.43 -15.86
CA LYS A 43 -14.71 -3.04 -14.83
C LYS A 43 -14.71 -2.25 -13.52
N THR A 44 -13.56 -1.73 -13.11
CA THR A 44 -13.45 -0.88 -11.94
C THR A 44 -14.09 0.49 -12.19
N ALA A 45 -13.84 1.11 -13.35
CA ALA A 45 -14.40 2.41 -13.72
C ALA A 45 -15.94 2.41 -13.72
N GLU A 46 -16.56 1.31 -14.11
CA GLU A 46 -18.02 1.10 -14.06
C GLU A 46 -18.57 1.11 -12.62
N THR A 47 -17.76 0.70 -11.65
CA THR A 47 -18.16 0.66 -10.21
C THR A 47 -18.04 2.01 -9.51
N LEU A 48 -17.40 3.00 -10.14
CA LEU A 48 -17.24 4.35 -9.59
C LEU A 48 -18.52 5.18 -9.79
N THR A 49 -19.56 4.80 -9.07
CA THR A 49 -20.91 5.40 -9.11
C THR A 49 -21.40 5.66 -7.68
N GLY A 50 -22.45 6.47 -7.50
CA GLY A 50 -22.93 6.86 -6.17
C GLY A 50 -21.83 7.55 -5.35
N PRO A 51 -21.65 7.24 -4.06
CA PRO A 51 -20.61 7.85 -3.23
C PRO A 51 -19.18 7.65 -3.78
N ARG A 52 -18.91 6.57 -4.51
CA ARG A 52 -17.62 6.29 -5.15
C ARG A 52 -17.33 7.18 -6.36
N ALA A 53 -18.33 7.87 -6.92
CA ALA A 53 -18.12 8.83 -8.01
C ALA A 53 -17.18 9.97 -7.61
N ALA A 54 -17.14 10.33 -6.32
CA ALA A 54 -16.23 11.32 -5.77
C ALA A 54 -14.76 11.03 -6.11
N LEU A 55 -14.37 9.75 -6.29
CA LEU A 55 -13.02 9.40 -6.69
C LEU A 55 -12.65 9.93 -8.09
N LYS A 56 -13.62 9.96 -9.04
CA LYS A 56 -13.40 10.55 -10.37
C LYS A 56 -13.21 12.07 -10.30
N GLU A 57 -13.91 12.71 -9.36
CA GLU A 57 -13.83 14.16 -9.17
C GLU A 57 -12.52 14.56 -8.45
N ALA A 58 -12.02 13.70 -7.56
CA ALA A 58 -10.83 13.93 -6.74
C ALA A 58 -9.51 13.87 -7.53
N VAL A 59 -9.51 13.23 -8.71
CA VAL A 59 -8.30 13.10 -9.55
C VAL A 59 -8.24 14.16 -10.63
N ASP A 60 -7.03 14.49 -11.07
CA ASP A 60 -6.81 15.41 -12.18
C ASP A 60 -6.81 14.70 -13.53
N GLU A 61 -6.38 13.44 -13.54
CA GLU A 61 -6.33 12.60 -14.73
C GLU A 61 -6.83 11.18 -14.41
N LEU A 62 -7.82 10.71 -15.17
CA LEU A 62 -8.31 9.34 -15.11
C LEU A 62 -7.93 8.60 -16.39
N LYS A 63 -7.16 7.53 -16.25
CA LYS A 63 -6.79 6.61 -17.34
C LYS A 63 -7.46 5.27 -17.13
N VAL A 64 -8.20 4.83 -18.15
CA VAL A 64 -8.94 3.55 -18.12
C VAL A 64 -8.37 2.63 -19.20
N LEU A 65 -7.96 1.43 -18.82
CA LEU A 65 -7.53 0.39 -19.75
C LEU A 65 -8.61 -0.70 -19.84
N SER A 66 -8.91 -1.12 -21.05
CA SER A 66 -9.70 -2.32 -21.27
C SER A 66 -8.81 -3.54 -21.16
N LEU A 67 -9.15 -4.46 -20.27
CA LEU A 67 -8.38 -5.65 -19.99
C LEU A 67 -9.16 -6.92 -20.33
N ASP A 68 -8.45 -8.04 -20.57
CA ASP A 68 -9.07 -9.34 -20.84
C ASP A 68 -10.06 -9.71 -19.72
N GLU A 69 -11.27 -10.07 -20.10
CA GLU A 69 -12.33 -10.45 -19.16
C GLU A 69 -11.98 -11.63 -18.27
N LYS A 70 -11.06 -12.48 -18.71
CA LYS A 70 -10.56 -13.64 -17.96
C LYS A 70 -9.66 -13.25 -16.80
N PHE A 71 -9.16 -12.02 -16.75
CA PHE A 71 -8.28 -11.59 -15.66
C PHE A 71 -9.05 -11.47 -14.35
N THR A 72 -8.56 -12.17 -13.35
CA THR A 72 -9.02 -12.01 -11.96
C THR A 72 -8.70 -10.60 -11.45
N PRO A 73 -9.37 -10.09 -10.40
CA PRO A 73 -9.05 -8.78 -9.82
C PRO A 73 -7.56 -8.62 -9.49
N MET A 74 -6.91 -9.68 -8.99
CA MET A 74 -5.47 -9.66 -8.72
C MET A 74 -4.63 -9.53 -9.99
N LEU A 75 -4.96 -10.24 -11.05
CA LEU A 75 -4.25 -10.13 -12.33
C LEU A 75 -4.42 -8.75 -12.94
N ARG A 76 -5.65 -8.19 -12.93
CA ARG A 76 -5.92 -6.82 -13.41
C ARG A 76 -5.08 -5.78 -12.66
N SER A 77 -5.06 -5.86 -11.33
CA SER A 77 -4.26 -4.96 -10.50
C SER A 77 -2.77 -5.04 -10.83
N ARG A 78 -2.21 -6.24 -11.00
CA ARG A 78 -0.79 -6.41 -11.33
C ARG A 78 -0.46 -6.04 -12.77
N TYR A 79 -1.39 -6.29 -13.71
CA TYR A 79 -1.27 -5.82 -15.09
C TYR A 79 -1.10 -4.30 -15.12
N LEU A 80 -2.07 -3.57 -14.55
CA LEU A 80 -2.04 -2.10 -14.52
C LEU A 80 -0.75 -1.57 -13.86
N LYS A 81 -0.32 -2.19 -12.77
CA LYS A 81 0.90 -1.79 -12.06
C LYS A 81 2.15 -1.97 -12.90
N THR A 82 2.27 -3.07 -13.64
CA THR A 82 3.46 -3.35 -14.43
C THR A 82 3.52 -2.55 -15.74
N VAL A 83 2.37 -2.12 -16.31
CA VAL A 83 2.32 -1.27 -17.51
C VAL A 83 2.29 0.22 -17.23
N MET A 84 2.17 0.65 -15.97
CA MET A 84 1.88 2.04 -15.61
C MET A 84 2.84 3.05 -16.25
N ARG A 85 4.15 2.75 -16.37
CA ARG A 85 5.12 3.66 -16.99
C ARG A 85 4.88 3.86 -18.49
N ASN A 86 4.35 2.84 -19.16
CA ASN A 86 4.09 2.89 -20.61
C ASN A 86 2.74 3.53 -20.94
N VAL A 87 1.89 3.74 -19.93
CA VAL A 87 0.56 4.35 -20.05
C VAL A 87 0.55 5.81 -19.56
N VAL A 88 1.37 6.12 -18.55
CA VAL A 88 1.42 7.45 -17.92
C VAL A 88 2.68 8.18 -18.35
N ASP A 89 2.51 9.32 -19.01
CA ASP A 89 3.61 10.19 -19.42
C ASP A 89 4.04 11.14 -18.29
N GLY A 90 5.29 11.61 -18.35
CA GLY A 90 5.90 12.47 -17.33
C GLY A 90 6.38 11.67 -16.11
N ASP A 91 7.19 12.29 -15.26
CA ASP A 91 7.65 11.68 -14.02
C ASP A 91 6.49 11.42 -13.07
N PHE A 92 6.54 10.31 -12.35
CA PHE A 92 5.53 10.03 -11.34
C PHE A 92 6.07 9.39 -10.06
N LEU A 93 5.38 9.65 -8.95
CA LEU A 93 5.45 8.87 -7.73
C LEU A 93 4.21 7.96 -7.67
N TYR A 94 4.41 6.67 -7.92
CA TYR A 94 3.38 5.65 -7.74
C TYR A 94 3.20 5.30 -6.26
N MET A 95 1.96 5.12 -5.84
CA MET A 95 1.59 4.67 -4.50
C MET A 95 0.46 3.64 -4.56
N ASP A 96 0.56 2.57 -3.76
CA ASP A 96 -0.53 1.61 -3.55
C ASP A 96 -1.73 2.32 -2.87
N SER A 97 -2.93 1.76 -2.97
CA SER A 97 -4.16 2.34 -2.40
C SER A 97 -4.23 2.26 -0.87
N ASP A 98 -3.51 1.32 -0.27
CA ASP A 98 -3.54 1.03 1.18
C ASP A 98 -2.46 1.82 1.94
N ILE A 99 -2.41 3.12 1.68
CA ILE A 99 -1.47 4.06 2.29
C ILE A 99 -2.19 5.28 2.91
N ALA A 100 -1.48 6.01 3.75
CA ALA A 100 -1.79 7.41 4.06
C ALA A 100 -0.52 8.26 3.93
N VAL A 101 -0.64 9.39 3.26
CA VAL A 101 0.42 10.40 3.21
C VAL A 101 0.37 11.20 4.51
N VAL A 102 1.52 11.42 5.14
CA VAL A 102 1.65 12.07 6.45
C VAL A 102 2.79 13.09 6.46
N GLY A 103 3.20 13.54 5.28
CA GLY A 103 4.24 14.55 5.13
C GLY A 103 4.43 15.00 3.69
N ASP A 104 5.28 15.99 3.51
CA ASP A 104 5.62 16.54 2.19
C ASP A 104 6.33 15.51 1.31
N LEU A 105 5.85 15.36 0.08
CA LEU A 105 6.36 14.43 -0.94
C LEU A 105 7.07 15.17 -2.08
N SER A 106 7.66 16.35 -1.82
CA SER A 106 8.51 17.03 -2.80
C SER A 106 9.63 16.11 -3.28
N ILE A 107 9.66 15.86 -4.59
CA ILE A 107 10.62 14.92 -5.20
C ILE A 107 11.99 15.59 -5.30
N PRO A 108 13.05 14.96 -4.75
CA PRO A 108 14.42 15.45 -4.91
C PRO A 108 14.83 15.49 -6.37
N GLU A 109 15.60 16.51 -6.76
CA GLU A 109 16.02 16.72 -8.15
C GLU A 109 16.82 15.54 -8.70
N GLU A 110 17.67 14.95 -7.86
CA GLU A 110 18.49 13.79 -8.21
C GLU A 110 17.68 12.53 -8.55
N TRP A 111 16.38 12.48 -8.20
CA TRP A 111 15.52 11.35 -8.56
C TRP A 111 14.99 11.42 -9.98
N LYS A 112 14.94 12.60 -10.57
CA LYS A 112 14.34 12.86 -11.89
C LYS A 112 15.02 12.17 -13.08
N SER A 113 16.00 11.31 -12.83
CA SER A 113 16.69 10.53 -13.85
C SER A 113 16.64 9.03 -13.65
N GLY A 114 15.87 8.52 -12.68
CA GLY A 114 15.94 7.09 -12.34
C GLY A 114 14.66 6.50 -11.76
N ILE A 115 14.81 5.30 -11.23
CA ILE A 115 13.79 4.57 -10.50
C ILE A 115 14.21 4.51 -9.04
N TYR A 116 13.30 4.82 -8.13
CA TYR A 116 13.55 4.82 -6.70
C TYR A 116 12.44 4.07 -5.96
N ALA A 117 12.83 3.24 -4.99
CA ALA A 117 11.90 2.53 -4.13
C ALA A 117 12.52 2.23 -2.77
N VAL A 118 11.70 1.93 -1.77
CA VAL A 118 12.17 1.52 -0.45
C VAL A 118 12.45 0.02 -0.45
N LEU A 119 13.51 -0.41 0.25
CA LEU A 119 13.77 -1.84 0.45
C LEU A 119 12.56 -2.53 1.08
N ASP A 120 12.17 -3.66 0.53
CA ASP A 120 11.13 -4.49 1.14
C ASP A 120 11.61 -5.02 2.50
N PHE A 121 10.69 -5.17 3.44
CA PHE A 121 11.01 -5.52 4.83
C PHE A 121 11.86 -4.48 5.57
N HIS A 122 12.13 -3.31 4.99
CA HIS A 122 13.05 -2.28 5.52
C HIS A 122 14.47 -2.79 5.79
N THR A 123 14.91 -3.84 5.12
CA THR A 123 16.21 -4.44 5.34
C THR A 123 16.75 -5.11 4.08
N ASN A 124 18.04 -5.41 4.09
CA ASN A 124 18.64 -6.24 3.06
C ASN A 124 18.08 -7.67 3.10
N LEU A 125 18.04 -8.34 1.95
CA LEU A 125 17.46 -9.68 1.81
C LEU A 125 18.10 -10.70 2.76
N SER A 126 19.42 -10.62 2.98
CA SER A 126 20.16 -11.50 3.89
C SER A 126 19.61 -11.51 5.31
N LYS A 127 19.02 -10.38 5.74
CA LYS A 127 18.42 -10.16 7.07
C LYS A 127 16.90 -10.24 7.07
N ALA A 128 16.27 -10.41 5.90
CA ALA A 128 14.82 -10.43 5.79
C ALA A 128 14.23 -11.72 6.35
N ILE A 129 13.15 -11.59 7.13
CA ILE A 129 12.43 -12.75 7.70
C ILE A 129 11.91 -13.71 6.62
N ASN A 130 11.58 -13.20 5.45
CA ASN A 130 11.04 -13.96 4.32
C ASN A 130 12.11 -14.33 3.29
N ARG A 131 13.41 -14.19 3.62
CA ARG A 131 14.53 -14.46 2.71
C ARG A 131 14.37 -15.78 1.94
N LYS A 132 14.11 -16.88 2.68
CA LYS A 132 13.95 -18.20 2.06
C LYS A 132 12.84 -18.19 1.01
N LYS A 133 11.66 -17.65 1.33
CA LYS A 133 10.52 -17.58 0.42
C LYS A 133 10.83 -16.77 -0.85
N VAL A 134 11.54 -15.65 -0.69
CA VAL A 134 11.94 -14.80 -1.84
C VAL A 134 12.89 -15.56 -2.77
N LEU A 135 13.91 -16.24 -2.23
CA LEU A 135 14.86 -17.03 -3.01
C LEU A 135 14.20 -18.24 -3.67
N ASP A 136 13.32 -18.95 -2.96
CA ASP A 136 12.58 -20.08 -3.50
C ASP A 136 11.66 -19.65 -4.67
N ASN A 137 11.03 -18.48 -4.58
CA ASN A 137 10.21 -17.93 -5.66
C ASN A 137 11.04 -17.57 -6.89
N ALA A 138 12.18 -16.90 -6.72
CA ALA A 138 13.09 -16.58 -7.84
C ALA A 138 13.58 -17.88 -8.51
N LYS A 139 14.01 -18.88 -7.73
CA LYS A 139 14.40 -20.18 -8.22
C LYS A 139 13.29 -20.91 -8.97
N ARG A 140 12.07 -20.90 -8.43
CA ARG A 140 10.88 -21.50 -9.07
C ARG A 140 10.62 -20.90 -10.45
N MET A 141 10.86 -19.60 -10.63
CA MET A 141 10.71 -18.92 -11.92
C MET A 141 11.92 -19.07 -12.85
N GLY A 142 13.01 -19.70 -12.42
CA GLY A 142 14.24 -19.79 -13.19
C GLY A 142 14.95 -18.44 -13.32
N PHE A 143 14.68 -17.51 -12.39
CA PHE A 143 15.26 -16.17 -12.38
C PHE A 143 16.67 -16.15 -11.79
N SER A 144 17.38 -15.09 -12.10
CA SER A 144 18.76 -14.88 -11.67
C SER A 144 18.90 -14.80 -10.14
N PRO A 145 20.04 -15.17 -9.58
CA PRO A 145 20.31 -14.96 -8.16
C PRO A 145 20.27 -13.46 -7.82
N ILE A 146 19.75 -13.13 -6.65
CA ILE A 146 19.74 -11.75 -6.15
C ILE A 146 21.09 -11.47 -5.50
N LEU A 147 22.04 -10.98 -6.29
CA LEU A 147 23.46 -10.84 -5.90
C LEU A 147 23.73 -9.59 -5.06
N ASN A 148 22.96 -8.51 -5.26
CA ASN A 148 23.16 -7.24 -4.56
C ASN A 148 22.49 -7.18 -3.18
N ASP A 149 21.89 -8.29 -2.73
CA ASP A 149 21.20 -8.39 -1.42
C ASP A 149 20.03 -7.40 -1.22
N GLU A 150 19.47 -6.85 -2.32
CA GLU A 150 18.43 -5.83 -2.30
C GLU A 150 17.16 -6.30 -2.99
N ILE A 151 16.04 -6.16 -2.28
CA ILE A 151 14.70 -6.34 -2.83
C ILE A 151 13.91 -5.08 -2.53
N PHE A 152 13.23 -4.55 -3.51
CA PHE A 152 12.43 -3.34 -3.38
C PHE A 152 10.96 -3.65 -3.21
N ASN A 153 10.29 -2.86 -2.35
CA ASN A 153 8.85 -2.88 -2.22
C ASN A 153 8.22 -2.02 -3.32
N GLY A 154 7.37 -2.63 -4.13
CA GLY A 154 6.72 -1.93 -5.23
C GLY A 154 5.50 -1.08 -4.82
N GLY A 155 5.21 -0.89 -3.53
CA GLY A 155 4.01 -0.15 -3.07
C GLY A 155 4.16 1.37 -3.08
N VAL A 156 5.42 1.87 -3.07
CA VAL A 156 5.75 3.27 -3.35
C VAL A 156 6.99 3.29 -4.22
N MET A 157 6.88 3.89 -5.41
CA MET A 157 7.94 3.89 -6.40
C MET A 157 7.94 5.20 -7.19
N PHE A 158 9.05 5.92 -7.19
CA PHE A 158 9.27 7.00 -8.13
C PHE A 158 9.87 6.45 -9.43
N ALA A 159 9.38 6.90 -10.56
CA ALA A 159 9.91 6.58 -11.87
C ALA A 159 9.97 7.85 -12.75
N ALA A 160 11.18 8.23 -13.13
CA ALA A 160 11.40 9.26 -14.12
C ALA A 160 10.89 8.82 -15.50
N ASP A 161 10.51 9.77 -16.34
CA ASP A 161 10.10 9.50 -17.72
C ASP A 161 11.31 9.53 -18.66
N THR A 162 12.06 8.45 -18.71
CA THR A 162 13.20 8.28 -19.58
C THR A 162 13.05 7.02 -20.45
N PRO A 163 13.73 6.93 -21.61
CA PRO A 163 13.72 5.70 -22.41
C PRO A 163 14.16 4.47 -21.62
N GLU A 164 15.12 4.60 -20.73
CA GLU A 164 15.62 3.49 -19.90
C GLU A 164 14.56 3.02 -18.91
N THR A 165 13.88 3.93 -18.22
CA THR A 165 12.82 3.56 -17.27
C THR A 165 11.62 2.95 -18.00
N ARG A 166 11.23 3.45 -19.18
CA ARG A 166 10.19 2.84 -20.01
C ARG A 166 10.55 1.40 -20.37
N LYS A 167 11.79 1.18 -20.84
CA LYS A 167 12.27 -0.16 -21.19
C LYS A 167 12.34 -1.10 -19.99
N PHE A 168 12.71 -0.58 -18.80
CA PHE A 168 12.67 -1.34 -17.56
C PHE A 168 11.24 -1.83 -17.25
N PHE A 169 10.23 -0.97 -17.35
CA PHE A 169 8.85 -1.34 -17.07
C PHE A 169 8.26 -2.29 -18.12
N GLU A 170 8.62 -2.15 -19.40
CA GLU A 170 8.29 -3.14 -20.44
C GLU A 170 8.83 -4.52 -20.06
N THR A 171 10.12 -4.59 -19.71
CA THR A 171 10.77 -5.83 -19.29
C THR A 171 10.15 -6.40 -18.01
N TRP A 172 9.82 -5.54 -17.03
CA TRP A 172 9.12 -5.98 -15.82
C TRP A 172 7.76 -6.59 -16.16
N HIS A 173 7.00 -5.96 -17.04
CA HIS A 173 5.71 -6.47 -17.50
C HIS A 173 5.83 -7.82 -18.22
N GLU A 174 6.77 -7.96 -19.16
CA GLU A 174 7.04 -9.22 -19.86
C GLU A 174 7.40 -10.36 -18.89
N LEU A 175 8.27 -10.08 -17.93
CA LEU A 175 8.67 -11.03 -16.89
C LEU A 175 7.49 -11.38 -15.95
N TRP A 176 6.62 -10.42 -15.66
CA TRP A 176 5.42 -10.70 -14.89
C TRP A 176 4.43 -11.59 -15.67
N LEU A 177 4.21 -11.33 -16.96
CA LEU A 177 3.40 -12.22 -17.82
C LEU A 177 3.99 -13.63 -17.89
N TYR A 178 5.30 -13.76 -17.95
CA TYR A 178 5.97 -15.06 -17.83
C TYR A 178 5.66 -15.74 -16.49
N CYS A 179 5.70 -15.01 -15.37
CA CYS A 179 5.31 -15.54 -14.07
C CYS A 179 3.85 -16.01 -14.06
N VAL A 180 2.93 -15.22 -14.63
CA VAL A 180 1.51 -15.59 -14.75
C VAL A 180 1.34 -16.90 -15.54
N SER A 181 2.09 -17.08 -16.64
CA SER A 181 2.05 -18.33 -17.43
C SER A 181 2.54 -19.58 -16.66
N LYS A 182 3.19 -19.37 -15.50
CA LYS A 182 3.67 -20.39 -14.57
C LYS A 182 2.84 -20.46 -13.28
N ASP A 183 1.59 -19.96 -13.31
CA ASP A 183 0.71 -19.89 -12.14
C ASP A 183 1.34 -19.15 -10.94
N PHE A 184 2.11 -18.09 -11.22
CA PHE A 184 2.76 -17.26 -10.22
C PHE A 184 2.45 -15.77 -10.46
N PRO A 185 1.27 -15.27 -10.07
CA PRO A 185 0.81 -13.93 -10.41
C PRO A 185 1.43 -12.77 -9.59
N TYR A 186 2.40 -13.06 -8.74
CA TYR A 186 3.03 -12.07 -7.87
C TYR A 186 4.13 -11.29 -8.61
N ASP A 187 4.17 -9.98 -8.41
CA ASP A 187 5.01 -9.03 -9.13
C ASP A 187 6.44 -8.84 -8.57
N MET A 188 6.69 -9.23 -7.31
CA MET A 188 8.00 -9.01 -6.67
C MET A 188 9.16 -9.76 -7.33
N ALA A 189 8.96 -11.02 -7.73
CA ALA A 189 10.04 -11.81 -8.34
C ALA A 189 10.42 -11.25 -9.72
N SER A 190 9.42 -10.85 -10.51
CA SER A 190 9.63 -10.23 -11.82
C SER A 190 10.27 -8.84 -11.71
N LEU A 191 9.93 -8.05 -10.68
CA LEU A 191 10.57 -6.77 -10.39
C LEU A 191 12.07 -6.96 -10.06
N ALA A 192 12.39 -7.95 -9.22
CA ALA A 192 13.77 -8.26 -8.86
C ALA A 192 14.59 -8.73 -10.09
N GLU A 193 14.00 -9.56 -10.95
CA GLU A 193 14.64 -10.02 -12.19
C GLU A 193 14.83 -8.87 -13.20
N ALA A 194 13.83 -7.98 -13.35
CA ALA A 194 13.97 -6.79 -14.17
C ALA A 194 15.14 -5.93 -13.66
N ASN A 195 15.20 -5.69 -12.35
CA ASN A 195 16.29 -4.91 -11.76
C ASN A 195 17.67 -5.54 -11.99
N PHE A 196 17.78 -6.87 -11.93
CA PHE A 196 19.00 -7.59 -12.27
C PHE A 196 19.39 -7.39 -13.75
N LYS A 197 18.43 -7.57 -14.68
CA LYS A 197 18.67 -7.43 -16.13
C LYS A 197 19.15 -6.04 -16.53
N PHE A 198 18.76 -5.01 -15.78
CA PHE A 198 19.19 -3.62 -15.98
C PHE A 198 20.39 -3.21 -15.10
N GLY A 199 21.14 -4.16 -14.55
CA GLY A 199 22.33 -3.85 -13.74
C GLY A 199 22.02 -3.15 -12.42
N TYR A 200 20.84 -3.44 -11.83
CA TYR A 200 20.38 -2.88 -10.54
C TYR A 200 20.17 -1.35 -10.55
N ILE A 201 19.45 -0.86 -11.57
CA ILE A 201 19.20 0.59 -11.74
C ILE A 201 18.26 1.18 -10.69
N THR A 202 17.45 0.36 -9.99
CA THR A 202 16.58 0.84 -8.93
C THR A 202 17.41 1.31 -7.75
N LYS A 203 17.22 2.57 -7.35
CA LYS A 203 17.93 3.21 -6.24
C LYS A 203 17.07 3.22 -4.97
N LYS A 204 17.73 3.33 -3.82
CA LYS A 204 17.04 3.34 -2.52
C LYS A 204 16.40 4.68 -2.22
N MET A 205 15.11 4.65 -1.85
CA MET A 205 14.46 5.73 -1.12
C MET A 205 14.72 5.62 0.39
N PRO A 206 14.73 6.74 1.12
CA PRO A 206 14.66 6.70 2.58
C PRO A 206 13.41 5.94 3.07
N GLY A 207 13.54 5.13 4.13
CA GLY A 207 12.47 4.23 4.58
C GLY A 207 11.15 4.93 4.97
N GLY A 208 11.19 6.22 5.33
CA GLY A 208 10.01 7.02 5.62
C GLY A 208 9.10 7.28 4.41
N TRP A 209 9.61 7.16 3.17
CA TRP A 209 8.81 7.30 1.95
C TRP A 209 7.87 6.10 1.70
N ASN A 210 8.11 5.00 2.36
CA ASN A 210 7.24 3.84 2.37
C ASN A 210 7.41 3.14 3.72
N CYS A 211 6.83 3.73 4.78
CA CYS A 211 6.90 3.19 6.13
C CYS A 211 6.01 1.95 6.22
N GLN A 212 6.58 0.78 5.95
CA GLN A 212 5.92 -0.51 5.88
C GLN A 212 5.58 -0.99 7.30
N LEU A 213 4.45 -0.57 7.83
CA LEU A 213 4.04 -0.81 9.22
C LEU A 213 3.96 -2.30 9.59
N ALA A 214 3.71 -3.17 8.62
CA ALA A 214 3.72 -4.63 8.82
C ALA A 214 5.10 -5.18 9.24
N TYR A 215 6.18 -4.44 8.98
CA TYR A 215 7.55 -4.83 9.33
C TYR A 215 8.16 -3.99 10.45
N GLY A 216 7.38 -3.12 11.05
CA GLY A 216 7.72 -2.39 12.25
C GLY A 216 7.63 -0.87 12.11
N ASN A 217 7.92 -0.18 13.20
CA ASN A 217 7.75 1.27 13.35
C ASN A 217 9.05 2.07 13.25
N ARG A 218 10.15 1.43 12.82
CA ARG A 218 11.49 2.07 12.77
C ARG A 218 11.47 3.41 12.03
N PHE A 219 10.72 3.52 10.94
CA PHE A 219 10.67 4.71 10.11
C PHE A 219 9.43 5.59 10.37
N LEU A 220 8.62 5.24 11.38
CA LEU A 220 7.43 6.02 11.74
C LEU A 220 7.76 7.48 12.11
N PRO A 221 8.83 7.79 12.88
CA PRO A 221 9.16 9.18 13.19
C PRO A 221 9.48 10.04 11.97
N THR A 222 10.03 9.43 10.91
CA THR A 222 10.40 10.11 9.66
C THR A 222 9.44 9.77 8.50
N ALA A 223 8.29 9.17 8.81
CA ALA A 223 7.35 8.73 7.80
C ALA A 223 6.78 9.92 7.02
N LYS A 224 6.78 9.78 5.72
CA LYS A 224 6.06 10.60 4.76
C LYS A 224 4.86 9.84 4.18
N VAL A 225 4.98 8.51 4.07
CA VAL A 225 3.92 7.60 3.65
C VAL A 225 3.84 6.44 4.64
N LEU A 226 2.68 6.24 5.25
CA LEU A 226 2.35 5.05 6.02
C LEU A 226 1.78 4.01 5.08
N HIS A 227 2.33 2.79 5.06
CA HIS A 227 1.86 1.70 4.22
C HIS A 227 1.28 0.59 5.10
N PHE A 228 -0.03 0.37 4.97
CA PHE A 228 -0.80 -0.46 5.89
C PHE A 228 -0.80 -1.94 5.53
N PHE A 229 -0.47 -2.30 4.28
CA PHE A 229 -0.66 -3.66 3.75
C PHE A 229 -2.12 -4.13 3.92
N GLY A 230 -3.06 -3.33 3.46
CA GLY A 230 -4.49 -3.34 3.74
C GLY A 230 -5.22 -4.66 3.55
N SER A 231 -4.77 -5.52 2.62
CA SER A 231 -5.30 -6.88 2.49
C SER A 231 -5.03 -7.78 3.71
N ARG A 232 -4.18 -7.34 4.65
CA ARG A 232 -3.86 -8.06 5.90
C ARG A 232 -4.59 -7.49 7.11
N ILE A 233 -4.98 -6.24 7.07
CA ILE A 233 -5.54 -5.48 8.20
C ILE A 233 -7.03 -5.25 7.98
N VAL A 234 -7.42 -4.75 6.81
CA VAL A 234 -8.83 -4.69 6.39
C VAL A 234 -9.08 -5.98 5.62
N ASP A 235 -9.64 -6.99 6.31
CA ASP A 235 -9.79 -8.31 5.74
C ASP A 235 -10.72 -8.32 4.53
N THR A 236 -10.18 -8.03 3.37
CA THR A 236 -10.86 -8.18 2.08
C THR A 236 -11.09 -9.65 1.69
N ARG A 237 -10.53 -10.62 2.44
CA ARG A 237 -10.60 -12.07 2.17
C ARG A 237 -11.50 -12.85 3.11
N GLY A 238 -12.30 -12.17 3.95
CA GLY A 238 -13.25 -12.82 4.85
C GLY A 238 -12.63 -13.54 6.05
N HIS A 239 -11.38 -13.24 6.42
CA HIS A 239 -10.77 -13.76 7.64
C HIS A 239 -11.09 -12.80 8.78
N ASN A 240 -12.10 -13.10 9.55
CA ASN A 240 -12.55 -12.29 10.68
C ASN A 240 -11.41 -12.05 11.67
N VAL A 241 -10.80 -10.87 11.61
CA VAL A 241 -10.14 -10.29 12.77
C VAL A 241 -11.28 -10.02 13.77
N PRO A 242 -11.23 -10.56 15.00
CA PRO A 242 -12.30 -10.30 15.95
C PRO A 242 -12.45 -8.78 16.15
N GLU A 243 -13.68 -8.27 16.12
CA GLU A 243 -14.00 -6.84 16.38
C GLU A 243 -13.36 -6.30 17.67
N SER A 244 -13.11 -7.19 18.64
CA SER A 244 -12.39 -6.87 19.86
C SER A 244 -10.92 -6.48 19.65
N MET A 245 -10.30 -6.80 18.53
CA MET A 245 -8.93 -6.35 18.18
C MET A 245 -8.94 -4.96 17.55
N ASP A 246 -10.08 -4.51 17.01
CA ASP A 246 -10.24 -3.15 16.47
C ASP A 246 -9.97 -2.08 17.52
N LEU A 247 -10.19 -2.39 18.81
CA LEU A 247 -9.90 -1.47 19.94
C LEU A 247 -8.39 -1.14 20.06
N PHE A 248 -7.53 -1.98 19.52
CA PHE A 248 -6.07 -1.79 19.57
C PHE A 248 -5.48 -1.22 18.28
N LEU A 249 -6.29 -1.08 17.22
CA LEU A 249 -5.84 -0.55 15.93
C LEU A 249 -6.21 0.94 15.82
N PRO A 250 -5.35 1.76 15.21
CA PRO A 250 -5.74 3.09 14.76
C PRO A 250 -7.01 3.03 13.92
N LYS A 251 -7.90 4.01 14.06
CA LYS A 251 -9.20 4.03 13.40
C LYS A 251 -9.12 3.81 11.89
N ILE A 252 -8.13 4.40 11.23
CA ILE A 252 -7.85 4.27 9.79
C ILE A 252 -7.53 2.83 9.34
N LEU A 253 -7.27 1.91 10.26
CA LEU A 253 -7.03 0.49 9.96
C LEU A 253 -8.26 -0.39 10.20
N ARG A 254 -9.35 0.16 10.71
CA ARG A 254 -10.52 -0.63 11.11
C ARG A 254 -11.45 -0.89 9.93
N LYS A 255 -12.00 -2.07 9.89
CA LYS A 255 -12.98 -2.45 8.86
C LYS A 255 -14.24 -1.59 8.91
N ASP A 256 -14.73 -1.24 10.10
CA ASP A 256 -15.91 -0.39 10.29
C ASP A 256 -15.71 1.02 9.71
N PHE A 257 -14.49 1.58 9.81
CA PHE A 257 -14.14 2.85 9.19
C PHE A 257 -14.46 2.84 7.68
N TYR A 258 -13.98 1.85 6.94
CA TYR A 258 -14.22 1.74 5.50
C TYR A 258 -15.65 1.29 5.16
N THR A 259 -16.26 0.45 5.99
CA THR A 259 -17.66 0.02 5.80
C THR A 259 -18.61 1.22 5.89
N ASN A 260 -18.38 2.10 6.86
CA ASN A 260 -19.18 3.31 7.01
C ASN A 260 -18.89 4.32 5.89
N LEU A 261 -17.60 4.50 5.53
CA LEU A 261 -17.19 5.42 4.45
C LEU A 261 -17.88 5.14 3.11
N LYS A 262 -18.17 3.88 2.77
CA LYS A 262 -18.94 3.52 1.56
C LYS A 262 -20.28 4.22 1.43
N ASN A 263 -20.90 4.57 2.56
CA ASN A 263 -22.27 5.09 2.64
C ASN A 263 -22.33 6.59 2.94
N ILE A 264 -21.17 7.24 3.08
CA ILE A 264 -21.09 8.66 3.42
C ILE A 264 -20.84 9.47 2.14
N PRO A 265 -21.63 10.53 1.90
CA PRO A 265 -21.32 11.47 0.83
C PRO A 265 -19.94 12.10 1.03
N VAL A 266 -19.20 12.24 -0.04
CA VAL A 266 -17.87 12.86 -0.08
C VAL A 266 -17.96 14.12 -0.92
N THR A 267 -17.47 15.21 -0.41
CA THR A 267 -17.39 16.48 -1.12
C THR A 267 -15.98 16.65 -1.69
N VAL A 268 -15.88 16.90 -2.97
CA VAL A 268 -14.63 17.28 -3.63
C VAL A 268 -14.73 18.75 -3.98
N ASN A 269 -13.84 19.55 -3.43
CA ASN A 269 -13.80 21.01 -3.65
C ASN A 269 -13.18 21.35 -5.02
N ALA A 270 -13.29 22.60 -5.45
CA ALA A 270 -12.75 23.08 -6.72
C ALA A 270 -11.21 22.92 -6.81
N ASP A 271 -10.50 22.99 -5.69
CA ASP A 271 -9.05 22.76 -5.56
C ASP A 271 -8.67 21.27 -5.43
N LYS A 272 -9.66 20.38 -5.61
CA LYS A 272 -9.51 18.93 -5.46
C LYS A 272 -9.23 18.44 -4.03
N SER A 273 -9.32 19.30 -3.02
CA SER A 273 -9.33 18.85 -1.63
C SER A 273 -10.61 18.03 -1.35
N ILE A 274 -10.49 17.06 -0.46
CA ILE A 274 -11.56 16.10 -0.18
C ILE A 274 -12.04 16.35 1.24
N HIS A 275 -13.36 16.53 1.36
CA HIS A 275 -14.03 16.63 2.66
C HIS A 275 -15.06 15.51 2.77
N ILE A 276 -14.93 14.69 3.81
CA ILE A 276 -15.86 13.59 4.09
C ILE A 276 -16.80 14.03 5.20
N ASN A 277 -16.28 14.24 6.38
CA ASN A 277 -16.87 14.92 7.54
C ASN A 277 -15.78 15.10 8.59
N GLU A 278 -16.04 15.90 9.61
CA GLU A 278 -15.07 16.24 10.67
C GLU A 278 -14.37 15.02 11.29
N TYR A 279 -15.10 13.92 11.49
CA TYR A 279 -14.53 12.70 12.07
C TYR A 279 -13.52 12.02 11.13
N TYR A 280 -13.85 11.86 9.84
CA TYR A 280 -12.97 11.21 8.87
C TYR A 280 -11.77 12.07 8.55
N ASP A 281 -11.97 13.36 8.36
CA ASP A 281 -10.91 14.32 8.05
C ASP A 281 -9.90 14.39 9.19
N ASP A 282 -10.35 14.43 10.45
CA ASP A 282 -9.49 14.37 11.64
C ASP A 282 -8.69 13.05 11.73
N VAL A 283 -9.35 11.91 11.47
CA VAL A 283 -8.68 10.59 11.50
C VAL A 283 -7.62 10.47 10.42
N ILE A 284 -7.87 11.04 9.24
CA ILE A 284 -6.93 11.01 8.11
C ILE A 284 -5.75 11.94 8.40
N LEU A 285 -6.02 13.17 8.78
CA LEU A 285 -5.01 14.19 9.05
C LEU A 285 -4.06 13.77 10.18
N HIS A 286 -4.58 13.17 11.24
CA HIS A 286 -3.81 12.75 12.42
C HIS A 286 -3.43 11.26 12.42
N ALA A 287 -3.37 10.62 11.24
CA ALA A 287 -3.05 9.20 11.15
C ALA A 287 -1.68 8.87 11.78
N LYS A 288 -0.66 9.69 11.56
CA LYS A 288 0.70 9.49 12.10
C LYS A 288 0.71 9.52 13.62
N GLU A 289 0.11 10.53 14.23
CA GLU A 289 0.01 10.71 15.68
C GLU A 289 -0.74 9.54 16.32
N ALA A 290 -1.78 9.04 15.67
CA ALA A 290 -2.52 7.86 16.13
C ALA A 290 -1.63 6.61 16.17
N PHE A 291 -0.78 6.39 15.16
CA PHE A 291 0.19 5.28 15.16
C PHE A 291 1.26 5.47 16.22
N GLU A 292 1.83 6.66 16.38
CA GLU A 292 2.82 6.97 17.40
C GLU A 292 2.26 6.76 18.81
N PHE A 293 1.03 7.22 19.05
CA PHE A 293 0.36 7.06 20.34
C PHE A 293 0.11 5.57 20.66
N GLN A 294 -0.41 4.79 19.70
CA GLN A 294 -0.59 3.35 19.89
C GLN A 294 0.73 2.65 20.17
N THR A 295 1.79 3.01 19.45
CA THR A 295 3.11 2.42 19.65
C THR A 295 3.64 2.70 21.06
N ARG A 296 3.41 3.88 21.63
CA ARG A 296 3.81 4.24 23.01
C ARG A 296 2.96 3.49 24.05
N LYS A 297 1.63 3.40 23.85
CA LYS A 297 0.72 2.74 24.81
C LYS A 297 0.94 1.24 24.95
N VAL A 298 1.25 0.57 23.87
CA VAL A 298 1.30 -0.91 23.81
C VAL A 298 2.73 -1.42 24.00
N GLY A 299 3.73 -0.51 24.10
CA GLY A 299 5.13 -0.83 24.28
C GLY A 299 5.67 -1.79 23.21
N ALA A 300 6.75 -2.52 23.53
CA ALA A 300 7.35 -3.49 22.62
C ALA A 300 6.38 -4.62 22.20
N ALA A 301 5.42 -4.99 23.06
CA ALA A 301 4.41 -6.02 22.77
C ALA A 301 3.40 -5.57 21.69
N GLY A 302 2.99 -4.31 21.69
CA GLY A 302 2.06 -3.81 20.67
C GLY A 302 2.70 -3.61 19.31
N ALA A 303 3.96 -3.20 19.29
CA ALA A 303 4.74 -3.20 18.05
C ALA A 303 4.83 -4.62 17.47
N TYR A 304 4.83 -5.65 18.32
CA TYR A 304 4.82 -7.06 17.92
C TYR A 304 3.45 -7.53 17.41
N ILE A 305 2.35 -7.02 17.97
CA ILE A 305 0.97 -7.31 17.53
C ILE A 305 0.73 -6.75 16.11
N ILE A 306 1.23 -5.56 15.84
CA ILE A 306 1.22 -4.98 14.50
C ILE A 306 2.17 -5.74 13.55
N ARG A 307 3.22 -6.38 14.08
CA ARG A 307 4.30 -7.02 13.32
C ARG A 307 4.00 -8.40 12.76
N SER A 308 3.04 -9.15 13.25
CA SER A 308 2.89 -10.50 12.77
C SER A 308 1.43 -10.94 12.63
N TYR A 309 1.01 -11.11 11.38
CA TYR A 309 -0.19 -11.85 11.01
C TYR A 309 -0.27 -13.23 11.72
N ALA A 310 0.86 -13.92 11.92
CA ALA A 310 0.94 -15.16 12.69
C ALA A 310 0.57 -14.95 14.17
N PHE A 311 0.99 -13.86 14.78
CA PHE A 311 0.68 -13.55 16.17
C PHE A 311 -0.76 -13.07 16.33
N ALA A 312 -1.28 -12.25 15.42
CA ALA A 312 -2.68 -11.87 15.38
C ALA A 312 -3.60 -13.11 15.21
N LYS A 313 -3.18 -14.06 14.36
CA LYS A 313 -3.90 -15.33 14.16
C LYS A 313 -3.83 -16.24 15.40
N SER A 314 -2.69 -16.27 16.09
CA SER A 314 -2.51 -17.02 17.35
C SER A 314 -3.29 -16.38 18.49
N LEU A 315 -3.35 -15.05 18.57
CA LEU A 315 -4.19 -14.32 19.52
C LEU A 315 -5.69 -14.52 19.23
N ALA A 316 -6.10 -14.48 17.98
CA ALA A 316 -7.48 -14.76 17.58
C ALA A 316 -7.88 -16.20 17.93
N TRP A 317 -6.96 -17.16 17.75
CA TRP A 317 -7.17 -18.56 18.18
C TRP A 317 -7.27 -18.68 19.70
N LEU A 318 -6.37 -18.04 20.47
CA LEU A 318 -6.40 -17.95 21.93
C LEU A 318 -7.70 -17.31 22.43
N TYR A 319 -8.14 -16.22 21.78
CA TYR A 319 -9.39 -15.55 22.07
C TYR A 319 -10.59 -16.49 21.92
N LYS A 320 -10.61 -17.25 20.83
CA LYS A 320 -11.68 -18.21 20.53
C LYS A 320 -11.70 -19.42 21.49
N LYS A 321 -10.53 -19.84 21.98
CA LYS A 321 -10.38 -21.03 22.84
C LYS A 321 -10.36 -20.70 24.34
N MET A 322 -9.95 -19.49 24.71
CA MET A 322 -9.77 -19.08 26.11
C MET A 322 -10.22 -17.62 26.35
N PRO A 323 -11.53 -17.33 26.18
CA PRO A 323 -12.06 -15.96 26.29
C PRO A 323 -11.82 -15.30 27.64
N PHE A 324 -11.61 -16.09 28.69
CA PHE A 324 -11.31 -15.61 30.03
C PHE A 324 -9.90 -15.00 30.15
N LEU A 325 -8.89 -15.51 29.42
CA LEU A 325 -7.52 -14.99 29.41
C LEU A 325 -7.47 -13.57 28.81
N VAL A 326 -8.34 -13.27 27.86
CA VAL A 326 -8.46 -11.94 27.26
C VAL A 326 -9.08 -10.93 28.21
N LYS A 327 -10.05 -11.34 29.02
CA LYS A 327 -10.56 -10.51 30.10
C LYS A 327 -9.47 -10.18 31.12
N LEU A 328 -8.60 -11.12 31.43
CA LEU A 328 -7.44 -10.92 32.32
C LEU A 328 -6.41 -9.96 31.70
N LEU A 329 -6.09 -10.10 30.42
CA LEU A 329 -5.19 -9.18 29.70
C LEU A 329 -5.78 -7.77 29.59
N HIS A 330 -7.09 -7.64 29.44
CA HIS A 330 -7.78 -6.37 29.43
C HIS A 330 -7.76 -5.68 30.80
N VAL A 331 -7.94 -6.44 31.88
CA VAL A 331 -7.82 -5.96 33.26
C VAL A 331 -6.36 -5.58 33.57
N ALA A 332 -5.39 -6.40 33.19
CA ALA A 332 -3.97 -6.11 33.35
C ALA A 332 -3.54 -4.86 32.56
N GLY A 333 -4.05 -4.69 31.33
CA GLY A 333 -3.81 -3.48 30.52
C GLY A 333 -4.37 -2.21 31.14
N LYS A 334 -5.50 -2.28 31.81
CA LYS A 334 -6.08 -1.14 32.58
C LYS A 334 -5.29 -0.81 33.87
N ILE A 335 -4.64 -1.80 34.46
CA ILE A 335 -3.83 -1.63 35.68
C ILE A 335 -2.46 -1.05 35.36
N ILE A 336 -1.86 -1.42 34.21
CA ILE A 336 -0.55 -0.94 33.75
C ILE A 336 -0.65 0.46 33.10
N GLY A 337 -1.83 0.87 32.68
CA GLY A 337 -2.10 2.17 32.04
C GLY A 337 -2.52 3.28 33.02
N ARG A 338 -2.29 3.11 34.32
CA ARG A 338 -2.49 4.16 35.35
C ARG A 338 -1.17 4.79 35.76
#